data_405ceeb598e7087488ace4e30c15be73
#
_entry.id   405ceeb598e7087488ace4e30c15be73
#
_cell.length_a   1.000
_cell.length_b   1.000
_cell.length_c   1.000
_cell.angle_alpha   90.00
_cell.angle_beta   90.00
_cell.angle_gamma   90.00
#
_symmetry.space_group_name_H-M   'P 1'
#
loop_
_entity.id
_entity.type
_entity.pdbx_description
1 polymer ?
#
loop_
_entity_poly.entity_id
_entity_poly.type
_entity_poly.pdbx_seq_one_letter_code
_entity_poly.pdbx_strand_id
1 'polypeptide(L)'
;MGIPDYLTYLLRNLYAGQEMTVRTGHGTTNWFQIGKRVHQGCMLSPCLFNLHAENTMRNAGLDEAKAGIKISWTSINNLRYADDTTLMAESEEELKSLLMKFKEESEKVVLKLSIKKTKIMASGPITSWQIDGETMETVRDFFGGFQNHCRW
;
A
#
# COMPACT_ATOMS: atom_id res chain seq x y z
N MET A 1 9.98 13.78 6.69
CA MET A 1 9.92 13.69 5.22
C MET A 1 10.45 14.94 4.51
N GLY A 2 10.86 16.00 5.21
CA GLY A 2 11.43 17.21 4.63
C GLY A 2 10.49 18.02 3.74
N ILE A 3 9.17 17.86 3.92
CA ILE A 3 8.18 18.66 3.20
C ILE A 3 8.16 20.04 3.83
N PRO A 4 8.34 21.12 3.05
CA PRO A 4 8.29 22.48 3.57
C PRO A 4 6.94 22.81 4.22
N ASP A 5 6.98 23.54 5.34
CA ASP A 5 5.79 23.88 6.13
C ASP A 5 4.72 24.63 5.33
N TYR A 6 5.14 25.50 4.41
CA TYR A 6 4.20 26.26 3.57
C TYR A 6 3.40 25.34 2.64
N LEU A 7 3.99 24.25 2.10
CA LEU A 7 3.26 23.27 1.29
C LEU A 7 2.27 22.48 2.14
N THR A 8 2.68 22.10 3.35
CA THR A 8 1.79 21.43 4.31
C THR A 8 0.60 22.31 4.67
N TYR A 9 0.84 23.61 4.88
CA TYR A 9 -0.21 24.59 5.14
C TYR A 9 -1.17 24.74 3.95
N LEU A 10 -0.64 24.87 2.73
CA LEU A 10 -1.45 24.97 1.51
C LEU A 10 -2.32 23.74 1.29
N LEU A 11 -1.74 22.53 1.45
CA LEU A 11 -2.48 21.28 1.33
C LEU A 11 -3.57 21.16 2.39
N ARG A 12 -3.27 21.53 3.64
CA ARG A 12 -4.26 21.53 4.72
C ARG A 12 -5.45 22.44 4.40
N ASN A 13 -5.19 23.64 3.89
CA ASN A 13 -6.24 24.57 3.49
C ASN A 13 -7.03 24.06 2.27
N LEU A 14 -6.35 23.44 1.30
CA LEU A 14 -7.01 22.85 0.14
C LEU A 14 -8.01 21.74 0.51
N TYR A 15 -7.69 20.94 1.54
CA TYR A 15 -8.53 19.82 1.99
C TYR A 15 -9.43 20.17 3.17
N ALA A 16 -9.32 21.37 3.75
CA ALA A 16 -10.16 21.81 4.86
C ALA A 16 -11.57 22.16 4.38
N GLY A 17 -12.59 21.64 5.08
CA GLY A 17 -13.99 22.02 4.83
C GLY A 17 -14.55 21.62 3.48
N GLN A 18 -13.95 20.64 2.80
CA GLN A 18 -14.46 20.17 1.51
C GLN A 18 -15.79 19.42 1.70
N GLU A 19 -16.75 19.78 0.87
CA GLU A 19 -18.06 19.15 0.81
C GLU A 19 -18.27 18.51 -0.56
N MET A 20 -19.05 17.45 -0.59
CA MET A 20 -19.39 16.71 -1.80
C MET A 20 -20.88 16.40 -1.87
N THR A 21 -21.37 16.30 -3.08
CA THR A 21 -22.70 15.76 -3.38
C THR A 21 -22.57 14.70 -4.48
N VAL A 22 -23.41 13.69 -4.45
CA VAL A 22 -23.40 12.61 -5.44
C VAL A 22 -24.66 12.72 -6.29
N ARG A 23 -24.48 12.74 -7.61
CA ARG A 23 -25.58 12.70 -8.56
C ARG A 23 -25.92 11.23 -8.87
N THR A 24 -27.15 10.84 -8.58
CA THR A 24 -27.69 9.52 -8.87
C THR A 24 -28.76 9.61 -9.95
N GLY A 25 -29.21 8.48 -10.50
CA GLY A 25 -30.36 8.46 -11.43
C GLY A 25 -31.67 8.98 -10.84
N HIS A 26 -31.77 9.10 -9.52
CA HIS A 26 -32.96 9.57 -8.78
C HIS A 26 -32.84 11.00 -8.22
N GLY A 27 -31.72 11.68 -8.54
CA GLY A 27 -31.47 13.06 -8.05
C GLY A 27 -30.10 13.22 -7.45
N THR A 28 -29.91 14.32 -6.73
CA THR A 28 -28.65 14.69 -6.08
C THR A 28 -28.80 14.52 -4.57
N THR A 29 -27.79 13.95 -3.91
CA THR A 29 -27.77 13.82 -2.45
C THR A 29 -27.62 15.19 -1.78
N ASN A 30 -27.92 15.28 -0.50
CA ASN A 30 -27.53 16.43 0.31
C ASN A 30 -26.00 16.55 0.35
N TRP A 31 -25.50 17.76 0.56
CA TRP A 31 -24.09 18.02 0.75
C TRP A 31 -23.61 17.31 2.02
N PHE A 32 -22.46 16.65 1.93
CA PHE A 32 -21.81 16.03 3.07
C PHE A 32 -20.32 16.35 3.07
N GLN A 33 -19.74 16.49 4.25
CA GLN A 33 -18.34 16.79 4.40
C GLN A 33 -17.49 15.57 4.05
N ILE A 34 -16.41 15.83 3.28
CA ILE A 34 -15.39 14.83 2.99
C ILE A 34 -14.41 14.82 4.14
N GLY A 35 -14.31 13.66 4.79
CA GLY A 35 -13.32 13.45 5.84
C GLY A 35 -11.88 13.33 5.29
N LYS A 36 -11.06 12.56 5.97
CA LYS A 36 -9.63 12.37 5.71
C LYS A 36 -9.35 11.53 4.43
N ARG A 37 -9.77 11.98 3.27
CA ARG A 37 -9.57 11.23 2.01
C ARG A 37 -9.08 12.14 0.90
N VAL A 38 -8.29 11.59 -0.03
CA VAL A 38 -7.92 12.27 -1.26
C VAL A 38 -9.01 12.09 -2.31
N HIS A 39 -9.20 13.11 -3.16
CA HIS A 39 -10.20 13.10 -4.22
C HIS A 39 -9.77 12.20 -5.37
N GLN A 40 -10.62 11.28 -5.78
CA GLN A 40 -10.45 10.55 -7.02
C GLN A 40 -10.55 11.54 -8.20
N GLY A 41 -9.58 11.50 -9.12
CA GLY A 41 -9.51 12.43 -10.25
C GLY A 41 -8.77 13.75 -9.97
N CYS A 42 -8.37 14.04 -8.74
CA CYS A 42 -7.50 15.17 -8.44
C CYS A 42 -6.04 14.87 -8.84
N MET A 43 -5.39 15.80 -9.52
CA MET A 43 -3.99 15.64 -9.97
C MET A 43 -3.00 15.46 -8.82
N LEU A 44 -3.31 15.96 -7.62
CA LEU A 44 -2.47 15.82 -6.44
C LEU A 44 -2.65 14.47 -5.72
N SER A 45 -3.77 13.79 -5.92
CA SER A 45 -4.11 12.57 -5.19
C SER A 45 -3.09 11.44 -5.38
N PRO A 46 -2.57 11.13 -6.58
CA PRO A 46 -1.52 10.14 -6.74
C PRO A 46 -0.23 10.48 -5.99
N CYS A 47 0.19 11.76 -6.04
CA CYS A 47 1.38 12.21 -5.34
C CYS A 47 1.23 12.11 -3.82
N LEU A 48 0.08 12.49 -3.28
CA LEU A 48 -0.21 12.40 -1.85
C LEU A 48 -0.31 10.94 -1.39
N PHE A 49 -0.91 10.08 -2.21
CA PHE A 49 -0.96 8.65 -1.94
C PHE A 49 0.44 8.03 -1.89
N ASN A 50 1.28 8.30 -2.90
CA ASN A 50 2.65 7.81 -2.93
C ASN A 50 3.48 8.29 -1.74
N LEU A 51 3.33 9.57 -1.37
CA LEU A 51 3.99 10.14 -0.20
C LEU A 51 3.54 9.47 1.10
N HIS A 52 2.26 9.16 1.18
CA HIS A 52 1.68 8.47 2.34
C HIS A 52 2.15 7.01 2.42
N ALA A 53 2.13 6.29 1.30
CA ALA A 53 2.66 4.93 1.21
C ALA A 53 4.15 4.86 1.57
N GLU A 54 4.95 5.80 1.07
CA GLU A 54 6.38 5.93 1.42
C GLU A 54 6.58 6.12 2.92
N ASN A 55 5.80 7.01 3.54
CA ASN A 55 5.87 7.23 4.98
C ASN A 55 5.53 5.97 5.79
N THR A 56 4.51 5.24 5.36
CA THR A 56 4.12 3.97 6.00
C THR A 56 5.25 2.95 5.93
N MET A 57 5.90 2.81 4.77
CA MET A 57 7.03 1.90 4.60
C MET A 57 8.23 2.26 5.46
N ARG A 58 8.58 3.54 5.54
CA ARG A 58 9.66 4.01 6.41
C ARG A 58 9.36 3.76 7.88
N ASN A 59 8.13 4.03 8.33
CA ASN A 59 7.72 3.78 9.71
C ASN A 59 7.71 2.29 10.04
N ALA A 60 7.39 1.42 9.08
CA ALA A 60 7.52 -0.03 9.23
C ALA A 60 8.99 -0.51 9.28
N GLY A 61 9.96 0.38 9.04
CA GLY A 61 11.39 0.05 9.00
C GLY A 61 11.75 -0.87 7.84
N LEU A 62 10.95 -0.88 6.78
CA LEU A 62 11.20 -1.74 5.62
C LEU A 62 12.38 -1.26 4.79
N ASP A 63 12.65 0.05 4.78
CA ASP A 63 13.79 0.63 4.04
C ASP A 63 15.13 0.27 4.70
N GLU A 64 15.16 0.08 6.03
CA GLU A 64 16.34 -0.24 6.82
C GLU A 64 16.49 -1.74 7.10
N ALA A 65 15.49 -2.55 6.77
CA ALA A 65 15.51 -3.97 7.01
C ALA A 65 16.64 -4.62 6.17
N LYS A 66 17.51 -5.37 6.85
CA LYS A 66 18.50 -6.24 6.17
C LYS A 66 17.82 -7.40 5.45
N ALA A 67 16.52 -7.54 5.63
CA ALA A 67 15.64 -8.48 4.98
C ALA A 67 15.50 -8.18 3.49
N GLY A 68 15.24 -9.19 2.68
CA GLY A 68 14.99 -9.02 1.26
C GLY A 68 15.87 -9.91 0.40
N ILE A 69 15.55 -9.96 -0.87
CA ILE A 69 16.30 -10.73 -1.87
C ILE A 69 17.50 -9.91 -2.33
N LYS A 70 18.68 -10.51 -2.30
CA LYS A 70 19.91 -9.88 -2.81
C LYS A 70 19.96 -9.98 -4.33
N ILE A 71 19.92 -8.81 -4.97
CA ILE A 71 20.16 -8.69 -6.41
C ILE A 71 21.44 -7.89 -6.59
N SER A 72 22.51 -8.58 -6.99
CA SER A 72 23.85 -8.00 -7.06
C SER A 72 24.30 -7.43 -5.69
N TRP A 73 24.51 -6.13 -5.59
CA TRP A 73 24.97 -5.44 -4.37
C TRP A 73 23.84 -4.80 -3.56
N THR A 74 22.60 -4.92 -4.04
CA THR A 74 21.43 -4.28 -3.44
C THR A 74 20.48 -5.33 -2.88
N SER A 75 20.00 -5.14 -1.65
CA SER A 75 18.91 -5.92 -1.08
C SER A 75 17.59 -5.25 -1.42
N ILE A 76 16.67 -5.99 -2.00
CA ILE A 76 15.32 -5.52 -2.34
C ILE A 76 14.32 -6.32 -1.51
N ASN A 77 13.57 -5.65 -0.66
CA ASN A 77 12.58 -6.26 0.21
C ASN A 77 11.13 -5.85 -0.14
N ASN A 78 10.96 -4.83 -0.96
CA ASN A 78 9.65 -4.43 -1.45
C ASN A 78 9.70 -3.85 -2.86
N LEU A 79 8.62 -4.04 -3.60
CA LEU A 79 8.32 -3.36 -4.86
C LEU A 79 6.92 -2.77 -4.78
N ARG A 80 6.74 -1.57 -5.32
CA ARG A 80 5.47 -0.86 -5.24
C ARG A 80 5.03 -0.33 -6.60
N TYR A 81 3.75 -0.50 -6.88
CA TYR A 81 3.11 0.08 -8.04
C TYR A 81 1.70 0.54 -7.65
N ALA A 82 1.48 1.85 -7.60
CA ALA A 82 0.24 2.46 -7.11
C ALA A 82 -0.12 1.93 -5.70
N ASP A 83 -1.23 1.21 -5.57
CA ASP A 83 -1.71 0.57 -4.35
C ASP A 83 -1.21 -0.87 -4.16
N ASP A 84 -0.62 -1.46 -5.19
CA ASP A 84 -0.04 -2.79 -5.11
C ASP A 84 1.36 -2.76 -4.47
N THR A 85 1.56 -3.62 -3.50
CA THR A 85 2.85 -3.78 -2.81
C THR A 85 3.26 -5.24 -2.81
N THR A 86 4.47 -5.53 -3.27
CA THR A 86 5.09 -6.85 -3.18
C THR A 86 6.18 -6.81 -2.13
N LEU A 87 6.10 -7.67 -1.13
CA LEU A 87 7.16 -7.88 -0.14
C LEU A 87 7.99 -9.10 -0.54
N MET A 88 9.29 -9.02 -0.36
CA MET A 88 10.24 -10.06 -0.73
C MET A 88 11.19 -10.37 0.42
N ALA A 89 11.46 -11.66 0.63
CA ALA A 89 12.41 -12.14 1.64
C ALA A 89 13.02 -13.48 1.20
N GLU A 90 14.16 -13.84 1.81
CA GLU A 90 14.83 -15.11 1.55
C GLU A 90 14.25 -16.26 2.38
N SER A 91 13.51 -15.97 3.47
CA SER A 91 12.86 -16.97 4.33
C SER A 91 11.40 -16.65 4.61
N GLU A 92 10.65 -17.69 5.01
CA GLU A 92 9.25 -17.60 5.39
C GLU A 92 9.06 -16.72 6.63
N GLU A 93 9.90 -16.90 7.64
CA GLU A 93 9.86 -16.16 8.91
C GLU A 93 10.12 -14.66 8.68
N GLU A 94 11.07 -14.35 7.82
CA GLU A 94 11.44 -13.00 7.47
C GLU A 94 10.29 -12.31 6.72
N LEU A 95 9.69 -12.99 5.73
CA LEU A 95 8.55 -12.46 4.99
C LEU A 95 7.35 -12.22 5.91
N LYS A 96 7.10 -13.13 6.85
CA LYS A 96 6.04 -13.00 7.85
C LYS A 96 6.27 -11.79 8.78
N SER A 97 7.51 -11.60 9.23
CA SER A 97 7.89 -10.43 10.03
C SER A 97 7.67 -9.12 9.27
N LEU A 98 8.10 -9.03 8.00
CA LEU A 98 7.89 -7.86 7.16
C LEU A 98 6.40 -7.56 6.96
N LEU A 99 5.61 -8.59 6.66
CA LEU A 99 4.17 -8.45 6.43
C LEU A 99 3.42 -7.97 7.67
N MET A 100 3.77 -8.49 8.85
CA MET A 100 3.15 -8.07 10.11
C MET A 100 3.49 -6.62 10.46
N LYS A 101 4.74 -6.19 10.28
CA LYS A 101 5.14 -4.79 10.46
C LYS A 101 4.40 -3.87 9.49
N PHE A 102 4.34 -4.24 8.21
CA PHE A 102 3.61 -3.47 7.21
C PHE A 102 2.12 -3.35 7.55
N LYS A 103 1.49 -4.45 7.96
CA LYS A 103 0.09 -4.47 8.38
C LYS A 103 -0.15 -3.51 9.55
N GLU A 104 0.65 -3.60 10.60
CA GLU A 104 0.54 -2.75 11.79
C GLU A 104 0.64 -1.26 11.46
N GLU A 105 1.64 -0.87 10.65
CA GLU A 105 1.81 0.53 10.25
C GLU A 105 0.71 1.01 9.30
N SER A 106 0.24 0.14 8.41
CA SER A 106 -0.87 0.45 7.50
C SER A 106 -2.18 0.69 8.25
N GLU A 107 -2.45 -0.07 9.30
CA GLU A 107 -3.64 0.10 10.12
C GLU A 107 -3.66 1.43 10.89
N LYS A 108 -2.50 1.91 11.35
CA LYS A 108 -2.36 3.23 12.01
C LYS A 108 -2.80 4.38 11.10
N VAL A 109 -2.66 4.21 9.80
CA VAL A 109 -2.99 5.23 8.79
C VAL A 109 -4.28 4.94 8.04
N VAL A 110 -5.11 4.01 8.57
CA VAL A 110 -6.42 3.65 8.00
C VAL A 110 -6.32 2.96 6.62
N LEU A 111 -5.16 2.48 6.24
CA LEU A 111 -4.96 1.62 5.07
C LEU A 111 -5.04 0.16 5.53
N LYS A 112 -6.11 -0.53 5.19
CA LYS A 112 -6.27 -1.94 5.56
C LYS A 112 -5.73 -2.84 4.47
N LEU A 113 -4.85 -3.75 4.87
CA LEU A 113 -4.41 -4.84 4.01
C LEU A 113 -5.62 -5.72 3.63
N SER A 114 -5.80 -5.96 2.34
CA SER A 114 -6.85 -6.88 1.87
C SER A 114 -6.31 -8.30 1.83
N ILE A 115 -6.49 -9.08 2.88
CA ILE A 115 -6.00 -10.46 2.99
C ILE A 115 -6.50 -11.32 1.82
N LYS A 116 -7.76 -11.15 1.42
CA LYS A 116 -8.37 -11.88 0.29
C LYS A 116 -7.68 -11.61 -1.06
N LYS A 117 -7.09 -10.43 -1.23
CA LYS A 117 -6.34 -10.06 -2.45
C LYS A 117 -4.86 -10.34 -2.32
N THR A 118 -4.35 -10.52 -1.10
CA THR A 118 -2.94 -10.78 -0.85
C THR A 118 -2.64 -12.24 -1.16
N LYS A 119 -1.58 -12.47 -1.93
CA LYS A 119 -1.15 -13.79 -2.38
C LYS A 119 0.29 -14.03 -2.00
N ILE A 120 0.66 -15.28 -1.78
CA ILE A 120 2.02 -15.70 -1.47
C ILE A 120 2.57 -16.50 -2.64
N MET A 121 3.80 -16.17 -3.03
CA MET A 121 4.57 -16.96 -3.99
C MET A 121 5.90 -17.36 -3.37
N ALA A 122 6.30 -18.61 -3.54
CA ALA A 122 7.62 -19.09 -3.15
C ALA A 122 8.18 -20.11 -4.13
N SER A 123 9.50 -20.21 -4.15
CA SER A 123 10.22 -21.20 -4.96
C SER A 123 10.26 -22.61 -4.34
N GLY A 124 9.75 -22.79 -3.12
CA GLY A 124 9.70 -24.05 -2.38
C GLY A 124 8.33 -24.37 -1.79
N PRO A 125 8.18 -25.52 -1.13
CA PRO A 125 6.95 -25.85 -0.46
C PRO A 125 6.65 -24.87 0.67
N ILE A 126 5.49 -24.23 0.63
CA ILE A 126 5.02 -23.33 1.67
C ILE A 126 3.92 -24.02 2.48
N THR A 127 4.00 -23.88 3.79
CA THR A 127 2.87 -24.16 4.68
C THR A 127 1.78 -23.12 4.49
N SER A 128 0.51 -23.49 4.65
CA SER A 128 -0.61 -22.53 4.55
C SER A 128 -0.44 -21.41 5.59
N TRP A 129 -0.44 -20.17 5.14
CA TRP A 129 -0.38 -19.02 6.03
C TRP A 129 -1.76 -18.52 6.40
N GLN A 130 -1.90 -18.15 7.66
CA GLN A 130 -3.11 -17.49 8.17
C GLN A 130 -2.75 -16.14 8.76
N ILE A 131 -3.52 -15.13 8.39
CA ILE A 131 -3.48 -13.79 8.97
C ILE A 131 -4.89 -13.47 9.44
N ASP A 132 -5.04 -13.10 10.71
CA ASP A 132 -6.34 -12.79 11.33
C ASP A 132 -7.39 -13.91 11.15
N GLY A 133 -6.94 -15.19 11.11
CA GLY A 133 -7.82 -16.34 10.90
C GLY A 133 -8.24 -16.58 9.45
N GLU A 134 -7.83 -15.75 8.51
CA GLU A 134 -8.01 -15.97 7.07
C GLU A 134 -6.78 -16.63 6.45
N THR A 135 -6.99 -17.68 5.65
CA THR A 135 -5.92 -18.38 4.93
C THR A 135 -5.56 -17.61 3.66
N MET A 136 -4.27 -17.36 3.46
CA MET A 136 -3.77 -16.70 2.26
C MET A 136 -3.63 -17.70 1.11
N GLU A 137 -3.96 -17.25 -0.09
CA GLU A 137 -3.81 -18.06 -1.30
C GLU A 137 -2.33 -18.13 -1.71
N THR A 138 -1.85 -19.37 -1.96
CA THR A 138 -0.51 -19.58 -2.53
C THR A 138 -0.63 -19.70 -4.04
N VAL A 139 0.18 -18.94 -4.76
CA VAL A 139 0.20 -18.90 -6.23
C VAL A 139 1.59 -19.26 -6.76
N ARG A 140 1.63 -19.83 -7.98
CA ARG A 140 2.89 -20.15 -8.66
C ARG A 140 3.41 -18.99 -9.49
N ASP A 141 2.51 -18.17 -9.99
CA ASP A 141 2.82 -17.02 -10.82
C ASP A 141 2.06 -15.80 -10.30
N PHE A 142 2.70 -14.64 -10.33
CA PHE A 142 2.12 -13.38 -9.94
C PHE A 142 2.17 -12.41 -11.12
N PHE A 143 1.00 -11.91 -11.50
CA PHE A 143 0.90 -10.81 -12.45
C PHE A 143 0.67 -9.52 -11.65
N GLY A 144 1.74 -8.79 -11.33
CA GLY A 144 1.63 -7.42 -10.84
C GLY A 144 0.91 -6.56 -11.88
N GLY A 145 0.19 -5.50 -11.49
CA GLY A 145 -0.71 -4.66 -12.30
C GLY A 145 -0.26 -4.18 -13.69
N PHE A 146 0.85 -4.68 -14.20
CA PHE A 146 1.26 -4.62 -15.59
C PHE A 146 0.52 -5.69 -16.39
N GLN A 147 -0.76 -5.48 -16.65
CA GLN A 147 -1.42 -6.18 -17.73
C GLN A 147 -0.77 -5.72 -19.04
N ASN A 148 -0.01 -6.62 -19.63
CA ASN A 148 0.69 -6.55 -20.90
C ASN A 148 2.18 -6.12 -20.84
N HIS A 149 3.02 -7.09 -21.16
CA HIS A 149 4.35 -7.00 -21.74
C HIS A 149 5.58 -7.14 -20.84
N CYS A 150 5.59 -7.96 -19.80
CA CYS A 150 6.87 -8.58 -19.41
C CYS A 150 6.67 -10.04 -19.03
N ARG A 151 6.92 -10.94 -19.98
CA ARG A 151 7.35 -12.31 -19.72
C ARG A 151 8.82 -12.23 -19.34
N TRP A 152 9.16 -12.63 -18.15
CA TRP A 152 10.52 -12.98 -17.77
C TRP A 152 10.71 -14.48 -17.95
#